data_80505a3470dd2c31061cf748c7d3332c
#
_entry.id   80505a3470dd2c31061cf748c7d3332c
#
_cell.length_a   1.000
_cell.length_b   1.000
_cell.length_c   1.000
_cell.angle_alpha   90.00
_cell.angle_beta   90.00
_cell.angle_gamma   90.00
#
_symmetry.space_group_name_H-M   'P 1'
#
loop_
_entity.id
_entity.type
_entity.pdbx_description
1 polymer ?
#
loop_
_entity_poly.entity_id
_entity_poly.type
_entity_poly.pdbx_seq_one_letter_code
_entity_poly.pdbx_strand_id
1 'polypeptide(L)'
;MGERGAIRIESLTRSYGRVVALDAVDLEVRAGELMTLVGPSGSGKSTMLRLIAGLDRPERGRILVDGQDVSRVPPHRRSVAMVFQDYALYPHLTVLGNLLFGLRVRRVRRDEAERRARSAAERLGLADLLDRYPDQVSGGQRQRVALARALLREPAVYLLDEPLASLDAPLRFATRADLLALHRDLGSTTVHVTHDQAEAMTLGDRVAVLDRGRIRQLGPPQQVYDEPADTFVAGFLGSPPMNLVPGGGLLGGSPGLILGVRPEDLILDSDGPIEVSVDAVEALGSESILLTRATDGTRLTVRAAARCGVRPGDTARLRPDPARLHHFDAETGRRR
;
A
#
# COMPACT_ATOMS: atom_id res chain seq x y z
N MET A 1 -7.36 -8.85 26.47
CA MET A 1 -5.89 -8.88 26.21
C MET A 1 -5.52 -7.44 25.90
N GLY A 2 -4.55 -6.84 26.63
CA GLY A 2 -4.14 -5.46 26.35
C GLY A 2 -3.56 -5.34 24.94
N GLU A 3 -3.86 -4.25 24.28
CA GLU A 3 -3.30 -3.91 22.98
C GLU A 3 -1.77 -3.96 23.02
N ARG A 4 -1.15 -4.76 22.15
CA ARG A 4 0.30 -4.95 22.05
C ARG A 4 0.75 -4.64 20.64
N GLY A 5 2.02 -4.20 20.48
CA GLY A 5 2.64 -4.01 19.20
C GLY A 5 2.61 -2.57 18.70
N ALA A 6 2.38 -1.58 19.56
CA ALA A 6 2.55 -0.18 19.16
C ALA A 6 3.98 0.07 18.66
N ILE A 7 4.11 0.71 17.50
CA ILE A 7 5.42 1.05 16.93
C ILE A 7 5.56 2.56 16.93
N ARG A 8 6.71 3.05 17.39
CA ARG A 8 7.11 4.45 17.26
C ARG A 8 8.49 4.54 16.62
N ILE A 9 8.57 5.27 15.55
CA ILE A 9 9.79 5.54 14.79
C ILE A 9 10.10 7.01 14.97
N GLU A 10 11.33 7.33 15.37
CA GLU A 10 11.76 8.69 15.66
C GLU A 10 13.02 9.03 14.86
N SER A 11 12.89 10.01 13.95
CA SER A 11 13.95 10.59 13.10
C SER A 11 14.82 9.53 12.42
N LEU A 12 14.18 8.45 11.92
CA LEU A 12 14.84 7.28 11.39
C LEU A 12 15.56 7.61 10.08
N THR A 13 16.86 7.39 10.05
CA THR A 13 17.70 7.63 8.88
C THR A 13 18.49 6.38 8.51
N ARG A 14 18.49 6.05 7.20
CA ARG A 14 19.28 4.97 6.64
C ARG A 14 19.72 5.28 5.22
N SER A 15 21.02 5.08 4.94
CA SER A 15 21.61 5.24 3.62
C SER A 15 22.28 3.95 3.14
N TYR A 16 22.39 3.76 1.84
CA TYR A 16 23.18 2.72 1.20
C TYR A 16 24.14 3.38 0.21
N GLY A 17 25.41 3.48 0.62
CA GLY A 17 26.39 4.25 -0.12
C GLY A 17 25.97 5.73 -0.21
N ARG A 18 25.72 6.23 -1.43
CA ARG A 18 25.28 7.63 -1.64
C ARG A 18 23.76 7.81 -1.66
N VAL A 19 22.99 6.73 -1.58
CA VAL A 19 21.53 6.78 -1.68
C VAL A 19 20.94 6.82 -0.27
N VAL A 20 20.24 7.90 0.06
CA VAL A 20 19.47 8.03 1.30
C VAL A 20 18.14 7.32 1.10
N ALA A 21 17.97 6.14 1.72
CA ALA A 21 16.78 5.34 1.63
C ALA A 21 15.67 5.80 2.58
N LEU A 22 16.04 6.30 3.77
CA LEU A 22 15.15 6.97 4.73
C LEU A 22 15.85 8.20 5.29
N ASP A 23 15.13 9.30 5.37
CA ASP A 23 15.65 10.61 5.76
C ASP A 23 14.82 11.21 6.89
N ALA A 24 15.29 11.03 8.13
CA ALA A 24 14.69 11.52 9.36
C ALA A 24 13.17 11.24 9.46
N VAL A 25 12.78 9.99 9.22
CA VAL A 25 11.36 9.59 9.20
C VAL A 25 10.83 9.42 10.62
N ASP A 26 9.69 10.05 10.88
CA ASP A 26 8.87 9.85 12.06
C ASP A 26 7.58 9.12 11.67
N LEU A 27 7.22 8.07 12.42
CA LEU A 27 5.99 7.31 12.20
C LEU A 27 5.50 6.69 13.51
N GLU A 28 4.21 6.79 13.75
CA GLU A 28 3.53 6.11 14.85
C GLU A 28 2.47 5.16 14.29
N VAL A 29 2.55 3.88 14.68
CA VAL A 29 1.55 2.85 14.42
C VAL A 29 0.96 2.43 15.75
N ARG A 30 -0.35 2.56 15.88
CA ARG A 30 -1.06 2.22 17.12
C ARG A 30 -1.11 0.71 17.32
N ALA A 31 -1.24 0.27 18.54
CA ALA A 31 -1.46 -1.15 18.83
C ALA A 31 -2.76 -1.63 18.16
N GLY A 32 -2.71 -2.78 17.52
CA GLY A 32 -3.84 -3.35 16.78
C GLY A 32 -4.14 -2.69 15.43
N GLU A 33 -3.41 -1.65 15.03
CA GLU A 33 -3.63 -0.94 13.76
C GLU A 33 -3.06 -1.72 12.56
N LEU A 34 -3.76 -1.68 11.43
CA LEU A 34 -3.22 -2.04 10.13
C LEU A 34 -2.74 -0.75 9.43
N MET A 35 -1.43 -0.52 9.45
CA MET A 35 -0.78 0.59 8.76
C MET A 35 -0.31 0.16 7.38
N THR A 36 -0.74 0.85 6.33
CA THR A 36 -0.23 0.60 4.98
C THR A 36 0.83 1.63 4.60
N LEU A 37 1.98 1.17 4.14
CA LEU A 37 3.03 1.99 3.55
C LEU A 37 2.96 1.88 2.04
N VAL A 38 2.72 2.98 1.34
CA VAL A 38 2.60 3.02 -0.11
C VAL A 38 3.55 4.06 -0.71
N GLY A 39 3.96 3.87 -1.94
CA GLY A 39 4.86 4.80 -2.64
C GLY A 39 5.53 4.14 -3.84
N PRO A 40 6.22 4.91 -4.70
CA PRO A 40 6.95 4.40 -5.84
C PRO A 40 8.03 3.38 -5.45
N SER A 41 8.51 2.61 -6.43
CA SER A 41 9.69 1.76 -6.22
C SER A 41 10.89 2.62 -5.78
N GLY A 42 11.64 2.14 -4.80
CA GLY A 42 12.77 2.87 -4.25
C GLY A 42 12.42 3.99 -3.25
N SER A 43 11.16 4.17 -2.85
CA SER A 43 10.77 5.23 -1.89
C SER A 43 11.19 4.95 -0.45
N GLY A 44 11.69 3.74 -0.11
CA GLY A 44 12.17 3.39 1.24
C GLY A 44 11.29 2.43 2.03
N LYS A 45 10.16 1.96 1.47
CA LYS A 45 9.18 1.08 2.15
C LYS A 45 9.79 -0.20 2.72
N SER A 46 10.43 -1.03 1.88
CA SER A 46 11.06 -2.29 2.31
C SER A 46 12.23 -2.04 3.24
N THR A 47 12.96 -0.91 3.08
CA THR A 47 14.01 -0.50 4.02
C THR A 47 13.42 -0.27 5.40
N MET A 48 12.29 0.43 5.50
CA MET A 48 11.60 0.66 6.78
C MET A 48 11.18 -0.67 7.43
N LEU A 49 10.57 -1.58 6.67
CA LEU A 49 10.22 -2.91 7.20
C LEU A 49 11.43 -3.67 7.72
N ARG A 50 12.53 -3.68 6.94
CA ARG A 50 13.78 -4.37 7.33
C ARG A 50 14.37 -3.80 8.63
N LEU A 51 14.30 -2.49 8.83
CA LEU A 51 14.73 -1.82 10.05
C LEU A 51 13.83 -2.18 11.24
N ILE A 52 12.51 -2.20 11.07
CA ILE A 52 11.57 -2.63 12.12
C ILE A 52 11.80 -4.11 12.45
N ALA A 53 12.02 -4.96 11.45
CA ALA A 53 12.33 -6.38 11.64
C ALA A 53 13.69 -6.63 12.32
N GLY A 54 14.60 -5.66 12.31
CA GLY A 54 15.96 -5.80 12.81
C GLY A 54 16.91 -6.53 11.86
N LEU A 55 16.50 -6.68 10.60
CA LEU A 55 17.32 -7.23 9.51
C LEU A 55 18.36 -6.21 9.03
N ASP A 56 18.14 -4.96 9.33
CA ASP A 56 19.07 -3.86 9.11
C ASP A 56 19.14 -2.95 10.36
N ARG A 57 20.10 -2.05 10.41
CA ARG A 57 20.31 -1.13 11.53
C ARG A 57 20.16 0.30 11.08
N PRO A 58 19.48 1.16 11.85
CA PRO A 58 19.42 2.57 11.56
C PRO A 58 20.81 3.22 11.75
N GLU A 59 21.11 4.23 10.96
CA GLU A 59 22.27 5.10 11.14
C GLU A 59 21.99 6.16 12.20
N ARG A 60 20.76 6.70 12.18
CA ARG A 60 20.27 7.68 13.16
C ARG A 60 18.81 7.36 13.49
N GLY A 61 18.35 7.94 14.59
CA GLY A 61 17.00 7.72 15.08
C GLY A 61 16.84 6.41 15.83
N ARG A 62 15.61 6.11 16.21
CA ARG A 62 15.29 4.91 16.98
C ARG A 62 13.93 4.32 16.61
N ILE A 63 13.77 3.05 16.95
CA ILE A 63 12.53 2.28 16.73
C ILE A 63 12.13 1.72 18.08
N LEU A 64 10.93 2.06 18.52
CA LEU A 64 10.34 1.53 19.74
C LEU A 64 9.19 0.59 19.38
N VAL A 65 9.10 -0.55 20.07
CA VAL A 65 7.95 -1.46 20.04
C VAL A 65 7.47 -1.60 21.47
N ASP A 66 6.19 -1.30 21.71
CA ASP A 66 5.60 -1.23 23.05
C ASP A 66 6.43 -0.35 24.04
N GLY A 67 6.95 0.77 23.53
CA GLY A 67 7.78 1.70 24.30
C GLY A 67 9.24 1.26 24.53
N GLN A 68 9.61 0.05 24.12
CA GLN A 68 10.98 -0.48 24.27
C GLN A 68 11.81 -0.19 23.01
N ASP A 69 12.97 0.40 23.16
CA ASP A 69 13.91 0.63 22.05
C ASP A 69 14.47 -0.71 21.55
N VAL A 70 14.10 -1.03 20.31
CA VAL A 70 14.53 -2.26 19.62
C VAL A 70 15.55 -2.00 18.51
N SER A 71 16.06 -0.78 18.36
CA SER A 71 16.94 -0.37 17.25
C SER A 71 18.16 -1.26 17.09
N ARG A 72 18.72 -1.76 18.20
CA ARG A 72 19.89 -2.63 18.25
C ARG A 72 19.57 -4.08 18.61
N VAL A 73 18.30 -4.41 18.88
CA VAL A 73 17.87 -5.77 19.22
C VAL A 73 17.90 -6.63 17.96
N PRO A 74 18.51 -7.84 17.99
CA PRO A 74 18.55 -8.71 16.82
C PRO A 74 17.17 -9.29 16.48
N PRO A 75 16.90 -9.67 15.20
CA PRO A 75 15.57 -10.06 14.70
C PRO A 75 14.89 -11.16 15.51
N HIS A 76 15.67 -12.17 15.96
CA HIS A 76 15.13 -13.32 16.69
C HIS A 76 14.64 -12.97 18.11
N ARG A 77 15.04 -11.83 18.65
CA ARG A 77 14.62 -11.33 19.97
C ARG A 77 13.54 -10.24 19.88
N ARG A 78 13.17 -9.79 18.67
CA ARG A 78 12.06 -8.86 18.49
C ARG A 78 10.75 -9.63 18.44
N SER A 79 9.68 -9.07 19.03
CA SER A 79 8.32 -9.61 18.93
C SER A 79 7.69 -9.26 17.59
N VAL A 80 8.38 -9.53 16.48
CA VAL A 80 7.91 -9.27 15.12
C VAL A 80 7.98 -10.53 14.26
N ALA A 81 7.07 -10.67 13.30
CA ALA A 81 7.14 -11.66 12.23
C ALA A 81 7.05 -10.95 10.88
N MET A 82 7.91 -11.35 9.94
CA MET A 82 7.93 -10.77 8.59
C MET A 82 7.57 -11.81 7.55
N VAL A 83 6.70 -11.42 6.62
CA VAL A 83 6.39 -12.13 5.39
C VAL A 83 7.10 -11.38 4.27
N PHE A 84 7.98 -12.04 3.54
CA PHE A 84 8.76 -11.49 2.45
C PHE A 84 8.00 -11.59 1.13
N GLN A 85 8.34 -10.76 0.18
CA GLN A 85 7.74 -10.69 -1.17
C GLN A 85 7.85 -12.03 -1.93
N ASP A 86 8.95 -12.78 -1.75
CA ASP A 86 9.19 -14.10 -2.33
C ASP A 86 8.72 -15.25 -1.43
N TYR A 87 7.95 -14.93 -0.36
CA TYR A 87 7.45 -15.85 0.68
C TYR A 87 8.53 -16.54 1.50
N ALA A 88 9.78 -16.60 1.07
CA ALA A 88 10.94 -17.21 1.71
C ALA A 88 10.63 -18.61 2.31
N LEU A 89 9.92 -19.46 1.57
CA LEU A 89 9.64 -20.83 1.97
C LEU A 89 10.89 -21.70 1.79
N TYR A 90 11.09 -22.66 2.69
CA TYR A 90 12.16 -23.63 2.59
C TYR A 90 11.79 -24.67 1.52
N PRO A 91 12.47 -24.70 0.35
CA PRO A 91 12.04 -25.52 -0.78
C PRO A 91 12.20 -27.03 -0.54
N HIS A 92 13.10 -27.41 0.35
CA HIS A 92 13.39 -28.80 0.74
C HIS A 92 12.47 -29.33 1.86
N LEU A 93 11.56 -28.50 2.37
CA LEU A 93 10.58 -28.88 3.38
C LEU A 93 9.18 -28.88 2.79
N THR A 94 8.33 -29.81 3.22
CA THR A 94 6.91 -29.80 2.90
C THR A 94 6.23 -28.56 3.51
N VAL A 95 4.97 -28.31 3.19
CA VAL A 95 4.16 -27.26 3.84
C VAL A 95 4.17 -27.45 5.35
N LEU A 96 3.87 -28.65 5.85
CA LEU A 96 3.94 -28.95 7.28
C LEU A 96 5.36 -28.70 7.85
N GLY A 97 6.39 -29.11 7.13
CA GLY A 97 7.79 -28.88 7.51
C GLY A 97 8.12 -27.40 7.67
N ASN A 98 7.65 -26.57 6.74
CA ASN A 98 7.77 -25.10 6.80
C ASN A 98 7.07 -24.52 8.03
N LEU A 99 5.86 -24.97 8.35
CA LEU A 99 5.12 -24.53 9.54
C LEU A 99 5.81 -24.94 10.84
N LEU A 100 6.30 -26.15 10.91
CA LEU A 100 6.96 -26.71 12.10
C LEU A 100 8.34 -26.11 12.36
N PHE A 101 9.03 -25.61 11.34
CA PHE A 101 10.43 -25.18 11.45
C PHE A 101 10.65 -24.18 12.59
N GLY A 102 9.88 -23.11 12.62
CA GLY A 102 10.00 -22.06 13.64
C GLY A 102 9.69 -22.55 15.05
N LEU A 103 8.73 -23.45 15.21
CA LEU A 103 8.36 -24.05 16.49
C LEU A 103 9.46 -24.99 17.01
N ARG A 104 10.10 -25.77 16.13
CA ARG A 104 11.24 -26.63 16.45
C ARG A 104 12.45 -25.83 16.93
N VAL A 105 12.79 -24.74 16.23
CA VAL A 105 13.87 -23.84 16.66
C VAL A 105 13.63 -23.27 18.05
N ARG A 106 12.36 -23.00 18.39
CA ARG A 106 11.95 -22.55 19.74
C ARG A 106 11.81 -23.68 20.76
N ARG A 107 12.14 -24.92 20.39
CA ARG A 107 12.05 -26.11 21.25
C ARG A 107 10.63 -26.37 21.80
N VAL A 108 9.59 -26.04 21.04
CA VAL A 108 8.20 -26.41 21.36
C VAL A 108 8.09 -27.94 21.29
N ARG A 109 7.40 -28.57 22.24
CA ARG A 109 7.17 -30.02 22.25
C ARG A 109 6.52 -30.45 20.93
N ARG A 110 6.93 -31.60 20.41
CA ARG A 110 6.53 -32.12 19.09
C ARG A 110 5.00 -32.16 18.93
N ASP A 111 4.31 -32.75 19.89
CA ASP A 111 2.85 -32.91 19.84
C ASP A 111 2.13 -31.55 19.81
N GLU A 112 2.62 -30.59 20.59
CA GLU A 112 2.12 -29.22 20.63
C GLU A 112 2.40 -28.48 19.31
N ALA A 113 3.61 -28.62 18.76
CA ALA A 113 4.00 -28.00 17.50
C ALA A 113 3.13 -28.53 16.34
N GLU A 114 2.91 -29.84 16.26
CA GLU A 114 2.06 -30.44 15.23
C GLU A 114 0.60 -30.00 15.36
N ARG A 115 0.05 -29.94 16.55
CA ARG A 115 -1.31 -29.48 16.82
C ARG A 115 -1.48 -28.02 16.37
N ARG A 116 -0.55 -27.13 16.77
CA ARG A 116 -0.55 -25.71 16.38
C ARG A 116 -0.39 -25.53 14.88
N ALA A 117 0.52 -26.27 14.24
CA ALA A 117 0.73 -26.20 12.80
C ALA A 117 -0.51 -26.63 12.00
N ARG A 118 -1.19 -27.72 12.41
CA ARG A 118 -2.41 -28.18 11.76
C ARG A 118 -3.55 -27.17 11.95
N SER A 119 -3.76 -26.64 13.15
CA SER A 119 -4.77 -25.61 13.40
C SER A 119 -4.53 -24.36 12.58
N ALA A 120 -3.29 -23.89 12.44
CA ALA A 120 -2.97 -22.75 11.58
C ALA A 120 -3.21 -23.07 10.09
N ALA A 121 -2.93 -24.30 9.66
CA ALA A 121 -3.19 -24.76 8.31
C ALA A 121 -4.71 -24.82 8.00
N GLU A 122 -5.51 -25.34 8.90
CA GLU A 122 -6.97 -25.38 8.78
C GLU A 122 -7.57 -23.98 8.63
N ARG A 123 -7.17 -23.03 9.47
CA ARG A 123 -7.62 -21.62 9.43
C ARG A 123 -7.33 -20.94 8.09
N LEU A 124 -6.29 -21.36 7.37
CA LEU A 124 -5.88 -20.78 6.10
C LEU A 124 -6.19 -21.67 4.88
N GLY A 125 -6.99 -22.74 5.07
CA GLY A 125 -7.39 -23.64 3.97
C GLY A 125 -6.21 -24.40 3.36
N LEU A 126 -5.25 -24.84 4.18
CA LEU A 126 -4.03 -25.55 3.78
C LEU A 126 -4.00 -27.02 4.24
N ALA A 127 -5.07 -27.53 4.88
CA ALA A 127 -5.12 -28.84 5.49
C ALA A 127 -4.73 -29.96 4.51
N ASP A 128 -5.25 -29.93 3.28
CA ASP A 128 -5.01 -30.93 2.23
C ASP A 128 -3.66 -30.78 1.52
N LEU A 129 -2.88 -29.76 1.88
CA LEU A 129 -1.60 -29.42 1.24
C LEU A 129 -0.38 -29.69 2.11
N LEU A 130 -0.59 -30.19 3.33
CA LEU A 130 0.46 -30.32 4.35
C LEU A 130 1.67 -31.13 3.92
N ASP A 131 1.45 -32.15 3.10
CA ASP A 131 2.50 -33.07 2.62
C ASP A 131 3.14 -32.62 1.30
N ARG A 132 2.63 -31.53 0.69
CA ARG A 132 3.19 -30.98 -0.55
C ARG A 132 4.42 -30.12 -0.31
N TYR A 133 5.29 -30.04 -1.32
CA TYR A 133 6.42 -29.13 -1.35
C TYR A 133 6.04 -27.76 -1.95
N PRO A 134 6.81 -26.69 -1.69
CA PRO A 134 6.49 -25.34 -2.18
C PRO A 134 6.35 -25.21 -3.70
N ASP A 135 7.01 -26.03 -4.49
CA ASP A 135 6.90 -26.08 -5.95
C ASP A 135 5.62 -26.76 -6.45
N GLN A 136 4.96 -27.54 -5.58
CA GLN A 136 3.71 -28.26 -5.88
C GLN A 136 2.44 -27.47 -5.49
N VAL A 137 2.60 -26.24 -5.03
CA VAL A 137 1.50 -25.39 -4.59
C VAL A 137 1.47 -24.07 -5.37
N SER A 138 0.27 -23.50 -5.57
CA SER A 138 0.10 -22.23 -6.30
C SER A 138 0.73 -21.04 -5.56
N GLY A 139 0.88 -19.89 -6.25
CA GLY A 139 1.37 -18.66 -5.63
C GLY A 139 0.58 -18.24 -4.40
N GLY A 140 -0.76 -18.23 -4.49
CA GLY A 140 -1.61 -17.90 -3.34
C GLY A 140 -1.53 -18.92 -2.20
N GLN A 141 -1.35 -20.21 -2.51
CA GLN A 141 -1.12 -21.22 -1.49
C GLN A 141 0.23 -21.03 -0.81
N ARG A 142 1.31 -20.72 -1.56
CA ARG A 142 2.62 -20.37 -0.97
C ARG A 142 2.52 -19.17 -0.02
N GLN A 143 1.77 -18.15 -0.41
CA GLN A 143 1.52 -16.98 0.43
C GLN A 143 0.82 -17.36 1.74
N ARG A 144 -0.28 -18.16 1.66
CA ARG A 144 -0.98 -18.62 2.86
C ARG A 144 -0.06 -19.46 3.77
N VAL A 145 0.85 -20.26 3.22
CA VAL A 145 1.87 -20.98 4.00
C VAL A 145 2.81 -20.01 4.71
N ALA A 146 3.27 -18.94 4.04
CA ALA A 146 4.12 -17.93 4.66
C ALA A 146 3.39 -17.16 5.78
N LEU A 147 2.11 -16.83 5.58
CA LEU A 147 1.25 -16.26 6.61
C LEU A 147 1.05 -17.20 7.79
N ALA A 148 0.74 -18.50 7.55
CA ALA A 148 0.61 -19.50 8.60
C ALA A 148 1.90 -19.62 9.44
N ARG A 149 3.05 -19.59 8.77
CA ARG A 149 4.36 -19.60 9.43
C ARG A 149 4.58 -18.36 10.31
N ALA A 150 4.14 -17.19 9.85
CA ALA A 150 4.19 -15.95 10.63
C ALA A 150 3.25 -16.01 11.84
N LEU A 151 2.04 -16.54 11.68
CA LEU A 151 1.04 -16.71 12.75
C LEU A 151 1.55 -17.56 13.90
N LEU A 152 2.24 -18.67 13.57
CA LEU A 152 2.79 -19.60 14.56
C LEU A 152 3.87 -18.98 15.46
N ARG A 153 4.38 -17.79 15.10
CA ARG A 153 5.30 -17.02 15.95
C ARG A 153 4.60 -16.26 17.08
N GLU A 154 3.29 -15.99 16.92
CA GLU A 154 2.50 -15.15 17.85
C GLU A 154 3.20 -13.83 18.17
N PRO A 155 3.59 -13.04 17.15
CA PRO A 155 4.30 -11.79 17.36
C PRO A 155 3.35 -10.68 17.83
N ALA A 156 3.91 -9.61 18.40
CA ALA A 156 3.15 -8.38 18.65
C ALA A 156 2.89 -7.60 17.35
N VAL A 157 3.79 -7.73 16.35
CA VAL A 157 3.73 -7.01 15.07
C VAL A 157 3.95 -7.94 13.90
N TYR A 158 3.06 -7.85 12.89
CA TYR A 158 3.25 -8.46 11.57
C TYR A 158 3.78 -7.43 10.58
N LEU A 159 4.79 -7.81 9.81
CA LEU A 159 5.40 -7.01 8.76
C LEU A 159 5.21 -7.74 7.43
N LEU A 160 4.46 -7.13 6.50
CA LEU A 160 4.11 -7.74 5.22
C LEU A 160 4.75 -6.93 4.09
N ASP A 161 5.77 -7.50 3.42
CA ASP A 161 6.49 -6.84 2.33
C ASP A 161 5.95 -7.31 0.98
N GLU A 162 5.08 -6.50 0.38
CA GLU A 162 4.40 -6.74 -0.91
C GLU A 162 3.82 -8.17 -1.03
N PRO A 163 3.04 -8.64 -0.04
CA PRO A 163 2.65 -10.05 0.00
C PRO A 163 1.74 -10.48 -1.15
N LEU A 164 1.06 -9.53 -1.83
CA LEU A 164 0.10 -9.81 -2.89
C LEU A 164 0.65 -9.56 -4.30
N ALA A 165 1.87 -9.04 -4.43
CA ALA A 165 2.41 -8.56 -5.70
C ALA A 165 2.54 -9.64 -6.78
N SER A 166 2.81 -10.90 -6.39
CA SER A 166 3.00 -12.02 -7.32
C SER A 166 1.71 -12.78 -7.66
N LEU A 167 0.54 -12.30 -7.20
CA LEU A 167 -0.75 -12.93 -7.45
C LEU A 167 -1.44 -12.32 -8.68
N ASP A 168 -2.20 -13.13 -9.41
CA ASP A 168 -3.14 -12.65 -10.42
C ASP A 168 -4.29 -11.83 -9.78
N ALA A 169 -5.02 -11.05 -10.58
CA ALA A 169 -6.02 -10.13 -10.08
C ALA A 169 -7.18 -10.80 -9.31
N PRO A 170 -7.78 -11.92 -9.77
CA PRO A 170 -8.83 -12.61 -9.02
C PRO A 170 -8.34 -13.13 -7.67
N LEU A 171 -7.17 -13.76 -7.64
CA LEU A 171 -6.60 -14.32 -6.42
C LEU A 171 -6.16 -13.22 -5.45
N ARG A 172 -5.62 -12.11 -5.97
CA ARG A 172 -5.26 -10.92 -5.17
C ARG A 172 -6.49 -10.35 -4.47
N PHE A 173 -7.62 -10.22 -5.19
CA PHE A 173 -8.87 -9.74 -4.62
C PHE A 173 -9.37 -10.62 -3.46
N ALA A 174 -9.40 -11.96 -3.67
CA ALA A 174 -9.82 -12.91 -2.64
C ALA A 174 -8.86 -12.88 -1.42
N THR A 175 -7.56 -12.90 -1.66
CA THR A 175 -6.55 -12.93 -0.59
C THR A 175 -6.53 -11.62 0.22
N ARG A 176 -6.90 -10.48 -0.38
CA ARG A 176 -7.07 -9.21 0.33
C ARG A 176 -8.14 -9.31 1.41
N ALA A 177 -9.29 -9.91 1.08
CA ALA A 177 -10.37 -10.16 2.04
C ALA A 177 -9.92 -11.10 3.17
N ASP A 178 -9.18 -12.17 2.84
CA ASP A 178 -8.62 -13.10 3.82
C ASP A 178 -7.65 -12.41 4.79
N LEU A 179 -6.79 -11.50 4.28
CA LEU A 179 -5.85 -10.73 5.11
C LEU A 179 -6.57 -9.81 6.09
N LEU A 180 -7.62 -9.11 5.64
CA LEU A 180 -8.43 -8.25 6.51
C LEU A 180 -9.14 -9.05 7.60
N ALA A 181 -9.75 -10.18 7.24
CA ALA A 181 -10.40 -11.07 8.20
C ALA A 181 -9.39 -11.57 9.24
N LEU A 182 -8.23 -12.03 8.79
CA LEU A 182 -7.16 -12.51 9.64
C LEU A 182 -6.63 -11.42 10.59
N HIS A 183 -6.40 -10.20 10.08
CA HIS A 183 -5.97 -9.08 10.91
C HIS A 183 -6.97 -8.77 12.03
N ARG A 184 -8.28 -8.72 11.70
CA ARG A 184 -9.36 -8.49 12.67
C ARG A 184 -9.42 -9.58 13.74
N ASP A 185 -9.28 -10.85 13.33
CA ASP A 185 -9.30 -12.00 14.24
C ASP A 185 -8.12 -12.00 15.21
N LEU A 186 -6.96 -11.53 14.76
CA LEU A 186 -5.74 -11.51 15.56
C LEU A 186 -5.67 -10.31 16.50
N GLY A 187 -6.25 -9.17 16.13
CA GLY A 187 -6.13 -7.90 16.85
C GLY A 187 -4.67 -7.44 17.04
N SER A 188 -3.77 -7.90 16.17
CA SER A 188 -2.33 -7.62 16.25
C SER A 188 -1.96 -6.47 15.32
N THR A 189 -0.97 -5.68 15.67
CA THR A 189 -0.47 -4.61 14.82
C THR A 189 0.13 -5.17 13.54
N THR A 190 -0.22 -4.58 12.40
CA THR A 190 0.27 -4.99 11.09
C THR A 190 0.82 -3.79 10.33
N VAL A 191 2.02 -3.92 9.78
CA VAL A 191 2.58 -2.97 8.80
C VAL A 191 2.62 -3.67 7.44
N HIS A 192 1.81 -3.19 6.52
CA HIS A 192 1.67 -3.72 5.17
C HIS A 192 2.33 -2.77 4.16
N VAL A 193 3.27 -3.28 3.38
CA VAL A 193 3.91 -2.54 2.29
C VAL A 193 3.32 -2.98 0.97
N THR A 194 2.97 -2.03 0.14
CA THR A 194 2.50 -2.27 -1.23
C THR A 194 2.88 -1.14 -2.17
N HIS A 195 2.92 -1.41 -3.45
CA HIS A 195 2.92 -0.42 -4.51
C HIS A 195 1.53 -0.31 -5.19
N ASP A 196 0.58 -1.18 -4.83
CA ASP A 196 -0.79 -1.19 -5.35
C ASP A 196 -1.64 -0.18 -4.56
N GLN A 197 -2.15 0.83 -5.26
CA GLN A 197 -2.97 1.89 -4.67
C GLN A 197 -4.30 1.35 -4.15
N ALA A 198 -4.91 0.36 -4.84
CA ALA A 198 -6.17 -0.22 -4.41
C ALA A 198 -5.99 -1.02 -3.11
N GLU A 199 -4.85 -1.69 -2.91
CA GLU A 199 -4.51 -2.31 -1.63
C GLU A 199 -4.37 -1.26 -0.53
N ALA A 200 -3.63 -0.18 -0.81
CA ALA A 200 -3.43 0.89 0.16
C ALA A 200 -4.75 1.52 0.62
N MET A 201 -5.67 1.75 -0.31
CA MET A 201 -6.97 2.36 -0.04
C MET A 201 -7.96 1.44 0.68
N THR A 202 -7.78 0.10 0.57
CA THR A 202 -8.79 -0.86 1.06
C THR A 202 -8.37 -1.65 2.31
N LEU A 203 -7.07 -1.81 2.55
CA LEU A 203 -6.57 -2.62 3.66
C LEU A 203 -6.30 -1.81 4.93
N GLY A 204 -5.63 -0.66 4.80
CA GLY A 204 -5.14 0.08 5.95
C GLY A 204 -6.20 0.85 6.73
N ASP A 205 -6.09 0.85 8.06
CA ASP A 205 -6.78 1.85 8.89
C ASP A 205 -6.22 3.25 8.63
N ARG A 206 -4.90 3.32 8.40
CA ARG A 206 -4.18 4.50 7.95
C ARG A 206 -3.17 4.14 6.86
N VAL A 207 -2.91 5.11 6.00
CA VAL A 207 -1.95 5.01 4.89
C VAL A 207 -0.85 6.05 5.09
N ALA A 208 0.41 5.62 4.99
CA ALA A 208 1.57 6.49 4.91
C ALA A 208 2.11 6.47 3.47
N VAL A 209 2.05 7.61 2.80
CA VAL A 209 2.59 7.79 1.45
C VAL A 209 4.06 8.18 1.55
N LEU A 210 4.95 7.31 1.05
CA LEU A 210 6.39 7.52 1.06
C LEU A 210 6.88 7.99 -0.32
N ASP A 211 7.73 9.01 -0.31
CA ASP A 211 8.48 9.46 -1.48
C ASP A 211 9.90 9.82 -1.08
N ARG A 212 10.90 9.29 -1.79
CA ARG A 212 12.32 9.60 -1.60
C ARG A 212 12.78 9.56 -0.15
N GLY A 213 12.37 8.52 0.57
CA GLY A 213 12.77 8.30 1.97
C GLY A 213 12.04 9.15 3.00
N ARG A 214 10.99 9.89 2.63
CA ARG A 214 10.20 10.74 3.53
C ARG A 214 8.72 10.40 3.46
N ILE A 215 8.00 10.55 4.57
CA ILE A 215 6.53 10.47 4.58
C ILE A 215 5.99 11.81 4.08
N ARG A 216 5.25 11.78 2.97
CA ARG A 216 4.59 12.94 2.37
C ARG A 216 3.26 13.24 3.04
N GLN A 217 2.51 12.18 3.36
CA GLN A 217 1.23 12.28 4.05
C GLN A 217 0.96 10.99 4.83
N LEU A 218 0.25 11.12 5.95
CA LEU A 218 -0.22 10.04 6.79
C LEU A 218 -1.64 10.35 7.23
N GLY A 219 -2.57 9.42 7.03
CA GLY A 219 -3.96 9.58 7.44
C GLY A 219 -4.84 8.41 7.06
N PRO A 220 -6.14 8.44 7.39
CA PRO A 220 -7.13 7.51 6.86
C PRO A 220 -7.10 7.51 5.32
N PRO A 221 -7.29 6.36 4.65
CA PRO A 221 -7.19 6.27 3.19
C PRO A 221 -8.04 7.31 2.45
N GLN A 222 -9.31 7.43 2.83
CA GLN A 222 -10.23 8.38 2.20
C GLN A 222 -9.76 9.83 2.38
N GLN A 223 -9.27 10.20 3.56
CA GLN A 223 -8.75 11.56 3.80
C GLN A 223 -7.53 11.85 2.93
N VAL A 224 -6.60 10.88 2.78
CA VAL A 224 -5.40 11.06 1.95
C VAL A 224 -5.77 11.22 0.48
N TYR A 225 -6.84 10.55 0.03
CA TYR A 225 -7.38 10.67 -1.33
C TYR A 225 -8.09 12.00 -1.57
N ASP A 226 -9.00 12.39 -0.66
CA ASP A 226 -9.84 13.59 -0.80
C ASP A 226 -9.07 14.87 -0.47
N GLU A 227 -8.05 14.78 0.39
CA GLU A 227 -7.28 15.94 0.86
C GLU A 227 -5.77 15.70 0.70
N PRO A 228 -5.27 15.49 -0.54
CA PRO A 228 -3.85 15.28 -0.75
C PRO A 228 -3.04 16.49 -0.29
N ALA A 229 -1.98 16.23 0.51
CA ALA A 229 -1.16 17.29 1.12
C ALA A 229 -0.32 18.08 0.09
N ASP A 230 -0.03 17.44 -1.04
CA ASP A 230 0.74 18.06 -2.11
C ASP A 230 0.43 17.43 -3.48
N THR A 231 0.99 18.02 -4.53
CA THR A 231 0.82 17.54 -5.92
C THR A 231 1.37 16.16 -6.14
N PHE A 232 2.38 15.72 -5.39
CA PHE A 232 2.89 14.36 -5.48
C PHE A 232 1.84 13.35 -5.01
N VAL A 233 1.27 13.55 -3.82
CA VAL A 233 0.22 12.66 -3.28
C VAL A 233 -1.01 12.67 -4.18
N ALA A 234 -1.42 13.84 -4.67
CA ALA A 234 -2.54 14.02 -5.61
C ALA A 234 -2.36 13.21 -6.90
N GLY A 235 -1.17 13.25 -7.48
CA GLY A 235 -0.84 12.54 -8.72
C GLY A 235 -0.46 11.07 -8.48
N PHE A 236 -0.05 10.70 -7.28
CA PHE A 236 0.31 9.32 -6.97
C PHE A 236 -0.92 8.47 -6.63
N LEU A 237 -1.89 8.99 -5.88
CA LEU A 237 -3.10 8.25 -5.51
C LEU A 237 -4.25 8.53 -6.48
N GLY A 238 -4.80 7.46 -6.99
CA GLY A 238 -5.87 7.44 -7.99
C GLY A 238 -5.42 6.85 -9.32
N SER A 239 -6.30 6.07 -9.94
CA SER A 239 -6.06 5.46 -11.25
C SER A 239 -7.31 5.69 -12.09
N PRO A 240 -7.25 6.63 -13.05
CA PRO A 240 -6.12 7.51 -13.40
C PRO A 240 -5.74 8.54 -12.33
N PRO A 241 -4.54 9.14 -12.43
CA PRO A 241 -4.09 10.17 -11.48
C PRO A 241 -4.91 11.46 -11.61
N MET A 242 -4.84 12.33 -10.59
CA MET A 242 -5.44 13.67 -10.63
C MET A 242 -4.87 14.50 -11.79
N ASN A 243 -5.74 15.19 -12.53
CA ASN A 243 -5.33 16.22 -13.48
C ASN A 243 -4.77 17.42 -12.72
N LEU A 244 -3.53 17.80 -13.00
CA LEU A 244 -2.87 18.97 -12.40
C LEU A 244 -2.60 20.00 -13.49
N VAL A 245 -3.21 21.18 -13.37
CA VAL A 245 -3.20 22.22 -14.39
C VAL A 245 -2.75 23.55 -13.79
N PRO A 246 -1.88 24.31 -14.47
CA PRO A 246 -1.50 25.65 -14.00
C PRO A 246 -2.70 26.57 -13.79
N GLY A 247 -2.71 27.31 -12.70
CA GLY A 247 -3.72 28.34 -12.42
C GLY A 247 -3.62 29.54 -13.37
N GLY A 248 -4.75 30.22 -13.57
CA GLY A 248 -4.91 31.28 -14.57
C GLY A 248 -5.19 30.77 -15.98
N GLY A 249 -5.24 29.42 -16.15
CA GLY A 249 -5.58 28.77 -17.42
C GLY A 249 -6.97 28.14 -17.42
N LEU A 250 -7.06 26.94 -17.99
CA LEU A 250 -8.26 26.18 -18.32
C LEU A 250 -9.29 26.01 -17.18
N LEU A 251 -8.83 25.77 -15.96
CA LEU A 251 -9.67 25.58 -14.78
C LEU A 251 -9.88 26.89 -13.97
N GLY A 252 -9.41 28.03 -14.48
CA GLY A 252 -9.43 29.30 -13.76
C GLY A 252 -8.33 29.38 -12.69
N GLY A 253 -8.67 30.02 -11.55
CA GLY A 253 -7.71 30.25 -10.46
C GLY A 253 -6.74 31.40 -10.72
N SER A 254 -5.83 31.62 -9.77
CA SER A 254 -4.82 32.69 -9.88
C SER A 254 -3.49 32.15 -10.39
N PRO A 255 -2.69 32.95 -11.11
CA PRO A 255 -1.31 32.63 -11.39
C PRO A 255 -0.55 32.30 -10.08
N GLY A 256 0.37 31.34 -10.13
CA GLY A 256 1.09 30.87 -8.92
C GLY A 256 0.39 29.73 -8.17
N LEU A 257 -0.75 29.25 -8.69
CA LEU A 257 -1.42 28.03 -8.23
C LEU A 257 -1.27 26.88 -9.25
N ILE A 258 -1.37 25.66 -8.77
CA ILE A 258 -1.72 24.48 -9.55
C ILE A 258 -3.12 24.06 -9.11
N LEU A 259 -4.01 23.87 -10.08
CA LEU A 259 -5.36 23.37 -9.84
C LEU A 259 -5.39 21.87 -10.11
N GLY A 260 -5.93 21.11 -9.17
CA GLY A 260 -6.14 19.69 -9.28
C GLY A 260 -7.61 19.35 -9.45
N VAL A 261 -7.93 18.42 -10.36
CA VAL A 261 -9.27 17.85 -10.49
C VAL A 261 -9.16 16.35 -10.77
N ARG A 262 -9.92 15.55 -10.02
CA ARG A 262 -9.97 14.11 -10.25
C ARG A 262 -10.62 13.79 -11.60
N PRO A 263 -10.23 12.70 -12.28
CA PRO A 263 -10.88 12.29 -13.54
C PRO A 263 -12.39 12.08 -13.42
N GLU A 264 -12.88 11.63 -12.29
CA GLU A 264 -14.31 11.44 -11.97
C GLU A 264 -15.06 12.74 -11.69
N ASP A 265 -14.36 13.82 -11.34
CA ASP A 265 -14.92 15.15 -11.05
C ASP A 265 -14.93 16.06 -12.28
N LEU A 266 -14.45 15.56 -13.44
CA LEU A 266 -14.61 16.17 -14.76
C LEU A 266 -15.79 15.51 -15.48
N ILE A 267 -16.92 16.22 -15.58
CA ILE A 267 -18.17 15.69 -16.10
C ILE A 267 -18.30 16.05 -17.59
N LEU A 268 -18.70 15.08 -18.43
CA LEU A 268 -19.14 15.33 -19.80
C LEU A 268 -20.45 16.11 -19.76
N ASP A 269 -20.47 17.33 -20.29
CA ASP A 269 -21.62 18.26 -20.25
C ASP A 269 -21.64 19.11 -21.55
N SER A 270 -22.73 19.04 -22.31
CA SER A 270 -22.88 19.77 -23.55
C SER A 270 -22.69 21.30 -23.38
N ASP A 271 -23.01 21.81 -22.20
CA ASP A 271 -22.89 23.25 -21.85
C ASP A 271 -21.62 23.51 -21.01
N GLY A 272 -20.71 22.51 -20.92
CA GLY A 272 -19.45 22.60 -20.17
C GLY A 272 -18.55 23.71 -20.72
N PRO A 273 -17.86 24.46 -19.85
CA PRO A 273 -17.01 25.59 -20.27
C PRO A 273 -15.73 25.17 -20.99
N ILE A 274 -15.31 23.90 -20.82
CA ILE A 274 -14.04 23.42 -21.34
C ILE A 274 -14.28 22.57 -22.58
N GLU A 275 -13.85 23.07 -23.75
CA GLU A 275 -13.91 22.33 -25.00
C GLU A 275 -12.60 21.50 -25.18
N VAL A 276 -12.77 20.22 -25.50
CA VAL A 276 -11.66 19.27 -25.65
C VAL A 276 -11.85 18.42 -26.93
N SER A 277 -10.75 18.04 -27.56
CA SER A 277 -10.70 16.95 -28.51
C SER A 277 -10.42 15.64 -27.77
N VAL A 278 -11.05 14.54 -28.19
CA VAL A 278 -10.85 13.21 -27.61
C VAL A 278 -9.75 12.51 -28.39
N ASP A 279 -8.59 12.33 -27.74
CA ASP A 279 -7.43 11.65 -28.34
C ASP A 279 -7.64 10.11 -28.34
N ALA A 280 -8.18 9.56 -27.26
CA ALA A 280 -8.44 8.11 -27.10
C ALA A 280 -9.57 7.83 -26.09
N VAL A 281 -10.19 6.67 -26.24
CA VAL A 281 -11.21 6.13 -25.32
C VAL A 281 -10.80 4.71 -24.93
N GLU A 282 -10.57 4.49 -23.64
CA GLU A 282 -10.28 3.18 -23.05
C GLU A 282 -11.55 2.66 -22.38
N ALA A 283 -12.22 1.70 -23.02
CA ALA A 283 -13.44 1.07 -22.49
C ALA A 283 -13.06 -0.06 -21.52
N LEU A 284 -13.31 0.13 -20.23
CA LEU A 284 -13.01 -0.84 -19.16
C LEU A 284 -14.21 -1.72 -18.77
N GLY A 285 -15.29 -1.71 -19.56
CA GLY A 285 -16.49 -2.48 -19.33
C GLY A 285 -17.50 -1.76 -18.44
N SER A 286 -17.17 -1.44 -17.20
CA SER A 286 -18.02 -0.69 -16.26
C SER A 286 -17.90 0.82 -16.38
N GLU A 287 -16.82 1.30 -16.95
CA GLU A 287 -16.50 2.73 -17.14
C GLU A 287 -15.66 2.94 -18.39
N SER A 288 -15.48 4.17 -18.81
CA SER A 288 -14.57 4.57 -19.89
C SER A 288 -13.62 5.65 -19.40
N ILE A 289 -12.34 5.53 -19.76
CA ILE A 289 -11.35 6.57 -19.55
C ILE A 289 -11.15 7.32 -20.85
N LEU A 290 -11.39 8.62 -20.85
CA LEU A 290 -11.18 9.49 -22.00
C LEU A 290 -9.84 10.21 -21.83
N LEU A 291 -8.95 10.06 -22.78
CA LEU A 291 -7.75 10.89 -22.91
C LEU A 291 -8.09 12.04 -23.82
N THR A 292 -8.05 13.25 -23.30
CA THR A 292 -8.52 14.45 -24.00
C THR A 292 -7.47 15.54 -24.03
N ARG A 293 -7.65 16.48 -24.96
CA ARG A 293 -6.79 17.65 -25.13
C ARG A 293 -7.64 18.91 -25.30
N ALA A 294 -7.41 19.87 -24.44
CA ALA A 294 -8.07 21.18 -24.53
C ALA A 294 -7.47 22.04 -25.66
N THR A 295 -8.15 23.14 -26.00
CA THR A 295 -7.75 24.05 -27.06
C THR A 295 -6.38 24.72 -26.83
N ASP A 296 -5.96 24.86 -25.58
CA ASP A 296 -4.65 25.38 -25.19
C ASP A 296 -3.53 24.28 -25.19
N GLY A 297 -3.87 23.05 -25.58
CA GLY A 297 -2.98 21.91 -25.58
C GLY A 297 -2.90 21.14 -24.27
N THR A 298 -3.56 21.58 -23.20
CA THR A 298 -3.60 20.89 -21.91
C THR A 298 -4.24 19.51 -22.06
N ARG A 299 -3.57 18.47 -21.56
CA ARG A 299 -4.12 17.12 -21.53
C ARG A 299 -4.95 16.93 -20.27
N LEU A 300 -6.15 16.37 -20.44
CA LEU A 300 -7.04 16.01 -19.34
C LEU A 300 -7.48 14.56 -19.49
N THR A 301 -7.52 13.85 -18.38
CA THR A 301 -8.09 12.51 -18.29
C THR A 301 -9.43 12.61 -17.61
N VAL A 302 -10.45 12.00 -18.19
CA VAL A 302 -11.83 12.01 -17.71
C VAL A 302 -12.29 10.59 -17.46
N ARG A 303 -12.94 10.35 -16.34
CA ARG A 303 -13.62 9.07 -16.07
C ARG A 303 -15.11 9.27 -16.38
N ALA A 304 -15.62 8.53 -17.35
CA ALA A 304 -16.99 8.62 -17.83
C ALA A 304 -17.72 7.27 -17.69
N ALA A 305 -19.04 7.31 -17.81
CA ALA A 305 -19.86 6.10 -17.86
C ALA A 305 -19.42 5.17 -19.02
N ALA A 306 -19.61 3.85 -18.86
CA ALA A 306 -19.21 2.83 -19.83
C ALA A 306 -19.68 3.10 -21.28
N ARG A 307 -20.85 3.72 -21.43
CA ARG A 307 -21.46 4.06 -22.73
C ARG A 307 -21.65 5.58 -22.83
N CYS A 308 -20.57 6.33 -22.71
CA CYS A 308 -20.61 7.80 -22.80
C CYS A 308 -20.93 8.35 -24.20
N GLY A 309 -20.94 7.49 -25.25
CA GLY A 309 -21.26 7.88 -26.63
C GLY A 309 -20.16 8.63 -27.35
N VAL A 310 -19.03 8.89 -26.71
CA VAL A 310 -17.90 9.66 -27.24
C VAL A 310 -16.90 8.72 -27.92
N ARG A 311 -16.31 9.16 -29.05
CA ARG A 311 -15.34 8.40 -29.84
C ARG A 311 -14.02 9.19 -30.00
N PRO A 312 -12.92 8.52 -30.28
CA PRO A 312 -11.69 9.20 -30.68
C PRO A 312 -11.92 10.11 -31.89
N GLY A 313 -11.44 11.34 -31.83
CA GLY A 313 -11.65 12.39 -32.83
C GLY A 313 -12.85 13.28 -32.60
N ASP A 314 -13.76 12.92 -31.70
CA ASP A 314 -14.88 13.76 -31.35
C ASP A 314 -14.44 15.02 -30.56
N THR A 315 -15.23 16.08 -30.67
CA THR A 315 -15.16 17.22 -29.74
C THR A 315 -16.15 16.99 -28.61
N ALA A 316 -15.72 17.18 -27.38
CA ALA A 316 -16.53 17.06 -26.19
C ALA A 316 -16.40 18.34 -25.33
N ARG A 317 -17.35 18.57 -24.44
CA ARG A 317 -17.27 19.61 -23.45
C ARG A 317 -17.29 19.07 -22.05
N LEU A 318 -16.48 19.66 -21.19
CA LEU A 318 -16.28 19.23 -19.81
C LEU A 318 -16.68 20.35 -18.85
N ARG A 319 -17.24 19.90 -17.73
CA ARG A 319 -17.51 20.77 -16.57
C ARG A 319 -16.78 20.18 -15.36
N PRO A 320 -15.84 20.90 -14.74
CA PRO A 320 -15.27 20.51 -13.45
C PRO A 320 -16.33 20.74 -12.36
N ASP A 321 -16.37 19.86 -11.35
CA ASP A 321 -17.12 20.12 -10.12
C ASP A 321 -16.36 21.18 -9.29
N PRO A 322 -16.90 22.40 -9.09
CA PRO A 322 -16.20 23.46 -8.37
C PRO A 322 -15.90 23.09 -6.90
N ALA A 323 -16.75 22.25 -6.28
CA ALA A 323 -16.59 21.82 -4.90
C ALA A 323 -15.45 20.78 -4.73
N ARG A 324 -14.99 20.20 -5.83
CA ARG A 324 -13.96 19.15 -5.90
C ARG A 324 -12.64 19.64 -6.49
N LEU A 325 -12.49 20.95 -6.72
CA LEU A 325 -11.24 21.53 -7.16
C LEU A 325 -10.25 21.62 -5.99
N HIS A 326 -9.02 21.15 -6.25
CA HIS A 326 -7.92 21.25 -5.32
C HIS A 326 -6.98 22.37 -5.72
N HIS A 327 -6.46 23.10 -4.73
CA HIS A 327 -5.53 24.20 -4.96
C HIS A 327 -4.19 23.86 -4.33
N PHE A 328 -3.14 23.95 -5.13
CA PHE A 328 -1.76 23.74 -4.67
C PHE A 328 -0.92 24.96 -5.01
N ASP A 329 0.03 25.26 -4.19
CA ASP A 329 1.03 26.28 -4.43
C ASP A 329 1.96 25.83 -5.56
N ALA A 330 2.17 26.64 -6.59
CA ALA A 330 2.93 26.23 -7.76
C ALA A 330 4.43 26.08 -7.49
N GLU A 331 4.98 26.76 -6.48
CA GLU A 331 6.39 26.69 -6.13
C GLU A 331 6.71 25.51 -5.23
N THR A 332 5.88 25.27 -4.21
CA THR A 332 6.11 24.24 -3.19
C THR A 332 5.37 22.94 -3.48
N GLY A 333 4.35 22.95 -4.34
CA GLY A 333 3.44 21.86 -4.58
C GLY A 333 2.47 21.56 -3.42
N ARG A 334 2.52 22.31 -2.31
CA ARG A 334 1.69 22.06 -1.13
C ARG A 334 0.26 22.54 -1.33
N ARG A 335 -0.68 21.82 -0.74
CA ARG A 335 -2.11 22.21 -0.70
C ARG A 335 -2.27 23.53 0.03
N ARG A 336 -3.17 24.37 -0.49
CA ARG A 336 -3.62 25.65 0.10
C ARG A 336 -5.01 25.52 0.69
#